data_37605c76f5d50085b2cb918119f887c9
#
_entry.id   37605c76f5d50085b2cb918119f887c9
#
_cell.length_a   1.000
_cell.length_b   1.000
_cell.length_c   1.000
_cell.angle_alpha   90.00
_cell.angle_beta   90.00
_cell.angle_gamma   90.00
#
_symmetry.space_group_name_H-M   'P 1'
#
loop_
_entity.id
_entity.type
_entity.pdbx_description
1 polymer ?
#
loop_
_entity_poly.entity_id
_entity_poly.type
_entity_poly.pdbx_seq_one_letter_code
_entity_poly.pdbx_strand_id
1 'polypeptide(L)'
;MSTSIHERIRVEIEDLHEFFCNWFAGKLPKADFDSKFTARFAPDLVFIPPAGELLGLADLSSVIYDGYASNPKFRIQIREVTVRQEFDSYVLATYEEWQHDALASKPPDNGRVATVVFKIDNPLKWVHIHETWLPKTVMASDKYDF
;
A
#
# COMPACT_ATOMS: atom_id res chain seq x y z
N MET A 1 17.21 -7.02 20.76
CA MET A 1 17.81 -6.55 19.49
C MET A 1 16.87 -5.60 18.80
N SER A 2 17.38 -4.49 18.31
CA SER A 2 16.57 -3.56 17.53
C SER A 2 16.37 -4.09 16.12
N THR A 3 15.17 -3.94 15.59
CA THR A 3 14.85 -4.29 14.21
C THR A 3 15.43 -3.20 13.28
N SER A 4 16.04 -3.61 12.18
CA SER A 4 16.59 -2.65 11.22
C SER A 4 15.46 -1.81 10.59
N ILE A 5 15.80 -0.61 10.12
CA ILE A 5 14.81 0.24 9.45
C ILE A 5 14.26 -0.43 8.19
N HIS A 6 15.11 -1.12 7.44
CA HIS A 6 14.68 -1.88 6.26
C HIS A 6 13.60 -2.90 6.63
N GLU A 7 13.83 -3.68 7.71
CA GLU A 7 12.87 -4.70 8.16
C GLU A 7 11.57 -4.06 8.64
N ARG A 8 11.64 -2.96 9.39
CA ARG A 8 10.45 -2.24 9.85
C ARG A 8 9.60 -1.76 8.67
N ILE A 9 10.25 -1.22 7.64
CA ILE A 9 9.56 -0.72 6.45
C ILE A 9 8.93 -1.86 5.66
N ARG A 10 9.65 -2.96 5.47
CA ARG A 10 9.12 -4.14 4.78
C ARG A 10 7.88 -4.67 5.48
N VAL A 11 7.94 -4.82 6.81
CA VAL A 11 6.81 -5.32 7.61
C VAL A 11 5.62 -4.37 7.51
N GLU A 12 5.84 -3.05 7.61
CA GLU A 12 4.77 -2.07 7.54
C GLU A 12 4.08 -2.10 6.16
N ILE A 13 4.85 -2.18 5.08
CA ILE A 13 4.29 -2.26 3.73
C ILE A 13 3.48 -3.55 3.56
N GLU A 14 4.02 -4.69 3.98
CA GLU A 14 3.31 -5.97 3.88
C GLU A 14 2.04 -5.97 4.73
N ASP A 15 2.10 -5.46 5.94
CA ASP A 15 0.95 -5.43 6.86
C ASP A 15 -0.18 -4.55 6.34
N LEU A 16 0.12 -3.39 5.77
CA LEU A 16 -0.91 -2.53 5.19
C LEU A 16 -1.62 -3.25 4.04
N HIS A 17 -0.88 -3.91 3.17
CA HIS A 17 -1.47 -4.57 2.01
C HIS A 17 -2.22 -5.85 2.39
N GLU A 18 -1.79 -6.55 3.44
CA GLU A 18 -2.57 -7.63 4.03
C GLU A 18 -3.89 -7.10 4.61
N PHE A 19 -3.86 -5.94 5.24
CA PHE A 19 -5.08 -5.28 5.70
C PHE A 19 -6.05 -5.06 4.54
N PHE A 20 -5.59 -4.57 3.40
CA PHE A 20 -6.47 -4.36 2.24
C PHE A 20 -7.17 -5.65 1.82
N CYS A 21 -6.43 -6.74 1.69
CA CYS A 21 -7.02 -8.03 1.29
C CYS A 21 -8.07 -8.50 2.28
N ASN A 22 -7.79 -8.40 3.57
CA ASN A 22 -8.71 -8.82 4.63
C ASN A 22 -9.92 -7.90 4.75
N TRP A 23 -9.74 -6.60 4.56
CA TRP A 23 -10.82 -5.62 4.60
C TRP A 23 -11.79 -5.83 3.43
N PHE A 24 -11.26 -5.93 2.22
CA PHE A 24 -12.09 -6.15 1.03
C PHE A 24 -12.77 -7.52 1.03
N ALA A 25 -12.21 -8.50 1.75
CA ALA A 25 -12.85 -9.80 1.92
C ALA A 25 -13.88 -9.83 3.06
N GLY A 26 -14.02 -8.73 3.81
CA GLY A 26 -14.94 -8.68 4.94
C GLY A 26 -14.52 -9.50 6.15
N LYS A 27 -13.23 -9.79 6.30
CA LYS A 27 -12.70 -10.64 7.38
C LYS A 27 -12.38 -9.87 8.66
N LEU A 28 -12.42 -8.53 8.62
CA LEU A 28 -12.12 -7.69 9.78
C LEU A 28 -13.39 -7.02 10.28
N PRO A 29 -13.52 -6.77 11.60
CA PRO A 29 -14.59 -5.93 12.11
C PRO A 29 -14.44 -4.51 11.58
N LYS A 30 -15.54 -3.88 11.18
CA LYS A 30 -15.52 -2.49 10.72
C LYS A 30 -14.96 -1.53 11.77
N ALA A 31 -15.17 -1.84 13.05
CA ALA A 31 -14.64 -1.04 14.16
C ALA A 31 -13.11 -0.98 14.20
N ASP A 32 -12.41 -1.89 13.53
CA ASP A 32 -10.95 -1.92 13.49
C ASP A 32 -10.35 -0.96 12.44
N PHE A 33 -11.19 -0.28 11.63
CA PHE A 33 -10.70 0.54 10.52
C PHE A 33 -9.71 1.62 10.98
N ASP A 34 -10.09 2.40 11.99
CA ASP A 34 -9.25 3.51 12.45
C ASP A 34 -7.94 3.02 13.04
N SER A 35 -7.96 1.96 13.85
CA SER A 35 -6.75 1.45 14.51
C SER A 35 -5.82 0.73 13.55
N LYS A 36 -6.35 0.07 12.51
CA LYS A 36 -5.55 -0.75 11.60
C LYS A 36 -5.23 -0.07 10.28
N PHE A 37 -5.98 0.94 9.89
CA PHE A 37 -5.74 1.68 8.67
C PHE A 37 -5.37 3.13 8.95
N THR A 38 -6.31 3.94 9.42
CA THR A 38 -6.13 5.40 9.55
C THR A 38 -4.92 5.75 10.40
N ALA A 39 -4.69 5.02 11.48
CA ALA A 39 -3.58 5.28 12.41
C ALA A 39 -2.19 5.08 11.80
N ARG A 40 -2.10 4.44 10.63
CA ARG A 40 -0.81 4.23 9.92
C ARG A 40 -0.30 5.47 9.21
N PHE A 41 -1.15 6.46 9.00
CA PHE A 41 -0.85 7.58 8.11
C PHE A 41 -0.66 8.88 8.87
N ALA A 42 0.25 9.72 8.37
CA ALA A 42 0.35 11.09 8.83
C ALA A 42 -0.93 11.85 8.41
N PRO A 43 -1.41 12.81 9.22
CA PRO A 43 -2.64 13.55 8.87
C PRO A 43 -2.58 14.31 7.55
N ASP A 44 -1.38 14.68 7.12
CA ASP A 44 -1.12 15.41 5.89
C ASP A 44 -0.67 14.51 4.73
N LEU A 45 -0.99 13.21 4.81
CA LEU A 45 -0.68 12.24 3.74
C LEU A 45 -1.09 12.77 2.36
N VAL A 46 -0.21 12.59 1.39
CA VAL A 46 -0.53 12.73 -0.03
C VAL A 46 -0.37 11.36 -0.69
N PHE A 47 -1.42 10.94 -1.38
CA PHE A 47 -1.45 9.70 -2.14
C PHE A 47 -1.71 10.02 -3.62
N ILE A 48 -0.81 9.57 -4.49
CA ILE A 48 -0.93 9.75 -5.93
C ILE A 48 -0.98 8.37 -6.58
N PRO A 49 -2.19 7.87 -6.95
CA PRO A 49 -2.30 6.59 -7.66
C PRO A 49 -1.78 6.71 -9.09
N PRO A 50 -1.67 5.59 -9.84
CA PRO A 50 -1.13 5.61 -11.20
C PRO A 50 -1.84 6.57 -12.16
N ALA A 51 -3.11 6.89 -11.92
CA ALA A 51 -3.86 7.85 -12.73
C ALA A 51 -3.43 9.30 -12.52
N GLY A 52 -2.66 9.59 -11.45
CA GLY A 52 -2.07 10.91 -11.23
C GLY A 52 -2.89 11.87 -10.38
N GLU A 53 -4.00 11.44 -9.81
CA GLU A 53 -4.82 12.27 -8.93
C GLU A 53 -4.11 12.51 -7.59
N LEU A 54 -4.19 13.73 -7.06
CA LEU A 54 -3.72 13.99 -5.70
C LEU A 54 -4.85 13.74 -4.71
N LEU A 55 -4.67 12.76 -3.83
CA LEU A 55 -5.64 12.40 -2.80
C LEU A 55 -5.04 12.62 -1.41
N GLY A 56 -5.86 13.12 -0.49
CA GLY A 56 -5.49 13.21 0.93
C GLY A 56 -5.95 11.99 1.69
N LEU A 57 -5.67 11.97 3.00
CA LEU A 57 -6.05 10.86 3.86
C LEU A 57 -7.58 10.65 3.92
N ALA A 58 -8.36 11.73 3.94
CA ALA A 58 -9.82 11.63 3.99
C ALA A 58 -10.37 10.97 2.73
N ASP A 59 -9.86 11.35 1.56
CA ASP A 59 -10.27 10.75 0.28
C ASP A 59 -9.94 9.26 0.23
N LEU A 60 -8.70 8.92 0.59
CA LEU A 60 -8.24 7.53 0.60
C LEU A 60 -9.04 6.71 1.58
N SER A 61 -9.26 7.22 2.79
CA SER A 61 -10.02 6.52 3.84
C SER A 61 -11.45 6.23 3.40
N SER A 62 -12.10 7.18 2.74
CA SER A 62 -13.47 7.01 2.26
C SER A 62 -13.56 5.88 1.23
N VAL A 63 -12.65 5.88 0.25
CA VAL A 63 -12.63 4.86 -0.80
C VAL A 63 -12.38 3.47 -0.21
N ILE A 64 -11.41 3.35 0.67
CA ILE A 64 -11.06 2.05 1.28
C ILE A 64 -12.19 1.57 2.18
N TYR A 65 -12.76 2.44 3.03
CA TYR A 65 -13.85 2.06 3.92
C TYR A 65 -15.05 1.51 3.13
N ASP A 66 -15.43 2.21 2.05
CA ASP A 66 -16.56 1.83 1.22
C ASP A 66 -16.35 0.49 0.48
N GLY A 67 -15.11 0.05 0.34
CA GLY A 67 -14.78 -1.23 -0.29
C GLY A 67 -14.94 -2.45 0.62
N TYR A 68 -15.40 -2.27 1.85
CA TYR A 68 -15.54 -3.37 2.81
C TYR A 68 -16.37 -4.53 2.23
N ALA A 69 -15.82 -5.75 2.31
CA ALA A 69 -16.50 -6.98 1.88
C ALA A 69 -16.90 -6.99 0.39
N SER A 70 -16.27 -6.15 -0.43
CA SER A 70 -16.63 -6.00 -1.85
C SER A 70 -15.91 -6.97 -2.77
N ASN A 71 -14.80 -7.57 -2.32
CA ASN A 71 -13.97 -8.41 -3.20
C ASN A 71 -13.18 -9.45 -2.40
N PRO A 72 -13.75 -10.65 -2.19
CA PRO A 72 -13.07 -11.71 -1.43
C PRO A 72 -11.93 -12.38 -2.21
N LYS A 73 -11.79 -12.15 -3.50
CA LYS A 73 -10.77 -12.77 -4.35
C LYS A 73 -9.53 -11.91 -4.52
N PHE A 74 -9.56 -10.66 -4.08
CA PHE A 74 -8.44 -9.73 -4.25
C PHE A 74 -7.19 -10.24 -3.53
N ARG A 75 -6.07 -10.23 -4.26
CA ARG A 75 -4.76 -10.60 -3.71
C ARG A 75 -3.74 -9.55 -4.08
N ILE A 76 -2.83 -9.31 -3.15
CA ILE A 76 -1.68 -8.41 -3.36
C ILE A 76 -0.42 -9.15 -2.99
N GLN A 77 0.62 -9.00 -3.81
CA GLN A 77 1.97 -9.40 -3.45
C GLN A 77 2.90 -8.20 -3.54
N ILE A 78 3.66 -7.99 -2.47
CA ILE A 78 4.68 -6.94 -2.40
C ILE A 78 6.02 -7.57 -2.79
N ARG A 79 6.76 -6.88 -3.68
CA ARG A 79 8.08 -7.33 -4.16
C ARG A 79 9.05 -6.15 -4.17
N GLU A 80 10.35 -6.44 -4.09
CA GLU A 80 11.42 -5.48 -4.33
C GLU A 80 11.38 -4.29 -3.37
N VAL A 81 11.08 -4.52 -2.10
CA VAL A 81 11.12 -3.46 -1.07
C VAL A 81 12.59 -3.02 -0.90
N THR A 82 12.86 -1.75 -1.16
CA THR A 82 14.21 -1.19 -1.11
C THR A 82 14.20 0.16 -0.41
N VAL A 83 14.98 0.30 0.66
CA VAL A 83 15.22 1.60 1.28
C VAL A 83 16.21 2.35 0.38
N ARG A 84 15.81 3.52 -0.11
CA ARG A 84 16.62 4.32 -1.05
C ARG A 84 17.44 5.39 -0.34
N GLN A 85 16.83 6.10 0.61
CA GLN A 85 17.47 7.19 1.33
C GLN A 85 16.93 7.28 2.74
N GLU A 86 17.78 7.60 3.69
CA GLU A 86 17.40 7.99 5.04
C GLU A 86 17.87 9.43 5.26
N PHE A 87 16.99 10.29 5.75
CA PHE A 87 17.33 11.68 6.01
C PHE A 87 16.56 12.17 7.25
N ASP A 88 17.32 12.55 8.28
CA ASP A 88 16.78 13.00 9.57
C ASP A 88 15.80 11.97 10.13
N SER A 89 14.52 12.34 10.29
CA SER A 89 13.48 11.47 10.83
C SER A 89 12.60 10.85 9.73
N TYR A 90 13.07 10.85 8.47
CA TYR A 90 12.31 10.34 7.34
C TYR A 90 13.10 9.28 6.58
N VAL A 91 12.38 8.42 5.87
CA VAL A 91 12.97 7.41 5.00
C VAL A 91 12.18 7.32 3.71
N LEU A 92 12.91 7.27 2.59
CA LEU A 92 12.33 7.07 1.27
C LEU A 92 12.60 5.64 0.83
N ALA A 93 11.56 4.94 0.40
CA ALA A 93 11.64 3.57 -0.08
C ALA A 93 10.85 3.39 -1.37
N THR A 94 11.17 2.33 -2.09
CA THR A 94 10.38 1.91 -3.25
C THR A 94 10.01 0.44 -3.10
N TYR A 95 8.90 0.05 -3.74
CA TYR A 95 8.49 -1.34 -3.81
C TYR A 95 7.59 -1.55 -5.02
N GLU A 96 7.41 -2.82 -5.39
CA GLU A 96 6.42 -3.20 -6.39
C GLU A 96 5.20 -3.77 -5.69
N GLU A 97 4.02 -3.37 -6.15
CA GLU A 97 2.75 -3.92 -5.69
C GLU A 97 2.08 -4.62 -6.87
N TRP A 98 1.95 -5.94 -6.75
CA TRP A 98 1.28 -6.77 -7.75
C TRP A 98 -0.10 -7.13 -7.22
N GLN A 99 -1.12 -6.93 -8.07
CA GLN A 99 -2.52 -7.18 -7.72
C GLN A 99 -3.11 -8.24 -8.62
N HIS A 100 -3.93 -9.10 -8.02
CA HIS A 100 -4.65 -10.17 -8.71
C HIS A 100 -6.12 -10.07 -8.35
N ASP A 101 -7.01 -10.17 -9.37
CA ASP A 101 -8.45 -10.02 -9.19
C ASP A 101 -8.87 -8.66 -8.60
N ALA A 102 -8.20 -7.60 -9.01
CA ALA A 102 -8.53 -6.23 -8.58
C ALA A 102 -9.68 -5.69 -9.45
N LEU A 103 -10.93 -5.95 -9.04
CA LEU A 103 -12.13 -5.66 -9.85
C LEU A 103 -12.30 -4.18 -10.19
N ALA A 104 -11.76 -3.28 -9.38
CA ALA A 104 -11.81 -1.85 -9.61
C ALA A 104 -10.73 -1.36 -10.58
N SER A 105 -9.81 -2.21 -11.01
CA SER A 105 -8.70 -1.85 -11.89
C SER A 105 -8.88 -2.44 -13.28
N LYS A 106 -8.24 -1.80 -14.27
CA LYS A 106 -8.21 -2.31 -15.66
C LYS A 106 -6.76 -2.29 -16.14
N PRO A 107 -6.13 -3.49 -16.29
CA PRO A 107 -6.69 -4.83 -16.06
C PRO A 107 -6.77 -5.20 -14.57
N PRO A 108 -7.56 -6.22 -14.21
CA PRO A 108 -7.67 -6.68 -12.83
C PRO A 108 -6.38 -7.27 -12.28
N ASP A 109 -5.57 -7.87 -13.13
CA ASP A 109 -4.23 -8.35 -12.81
C ASP A 109 -3.24 -7.29 -13.28
N ASN A 110 -2.56 -6.65 -12.34
CA ASN A 110 -1.69 -5.52 -12.66
C ASN A 110 -0.53 -5.41 -11.69
N GLY A 111 0.43 -4.57 -12.03
CA GLY A 111 1.57 -4.26 -11.19
C GLY A 111 1.91 -2.78 -11.25
N ARG A 112 2.35 -2.25 -10.13
CA ARG A 112 2.80 -0.86 -10.02
C ARG A 112 4.05 -0.77 -9.19
N VAL A 113 4.85 0.26 -9.45
CA VAL A 113 5.95 0.63 -8.58
C VAL A 113 5.50 1.82 -7.73
N ALA A 114 5.81 1.77 -6.44
CA ALA A 114 5.48 2.83 -5.51
C ALA A 114 6.75 3.44 -4.95
N THR A 115 6.76 4.77 -4.84
CA THR A 115 7.75 5.52 -4.07
C THR A 115 7.05 6.07 -2.85
N VAL A 116 7.59 5.78 -1.67
CA VAL A 116 6.95 6.15 -0.41
C VAL A 116 7.93 6.87 0.50
N VAL A 117 7.39 7.80 1.30
CA VAL A 117 8.13 8.44 2.37
C VAL A 117 7.44 8.09 3.68
N PHE A 118 8.21 7.58 4.62
CA PHE A 118 7.76 7.33 5.99
C PHE A 118 8.41 8.32 6.94
N LYS A 119 7.67 8.77 7.94
CA LYS A 119 8.26 9.36 9.12
C LYS A 119 8.69 8.25 10.05
N ILE A 120 9.94 8.29 10.50
CA ILE A 120 10.49 7.31 11.44
C ILE A 120 9.96 7.68 12.82
N ASP A 121 8.94 6.97 13.24
CA ASP A 121 8.26 7.14 14.51
C ASP A 121 7.94 5.74 15.06
N ASN A 122 7.27 5.64 16.16
CA ASN A 122 6.86 4.36 16.73
C ASN A 122 5.34 4.40 17.01
N PRO A 123 4.51 3.90 16.08
CA PRO A 123 4.84 3.21 14.81
C PRO A 123 5.24 4.17 13.67
N LEU A 124 5.79 3.61 12.60
CA LEU A 124 6.07 4.36 11.37
C LEU A 124 4.79 5.01 10.84
N LYS A 125 4.94 6.20 10.22
CA LYS A 125 3.80 6.89 9.60
C LYS A 125 4.05 7.09 8.12
N TRP A 126 3.08 6.71 7.30
CA TRP A 126 3.09 6.96 5.87
C TRP A 126 2.84 8.45 5.63
N VAL A 127 3.75 9.11 4.92
CA VAL A 127 3.68 10.56 4.65
C VAL A 127 3.36 10.86 3.21
N HIS A 128 3.89 10.07 2.30
CA HIS A 128 3.72 10.28 0.86
C HIS A 128 3.77 8.95 0.13
N ILE A 129 2.85 8.75 -0.82
CA ILE A 129 2.79 7.55 -1.65
C ILE A 129 2.56 8.01 -3.09
N HIS A 130 3.46 7.65 -4.00
CA HIS A 130 3.31 7.94 -5.42
C HIS A 130 3.48 6.64 -6.20
N GLU A 131 2.48 6.28 -6.99
CA GLU A 131 2.45 5.03 -7.75
C GLU A 131 2.49 5.30 -9.24
N THR A 132 3.13 4.40 -9.98
CA THR A 132 3.17 4.39 -11.44
C THR A 132 2.99 2.95 -11.92
N TRP A 133 2.24 2.76 -13.00
CA TRP A 133 2.11 1.42 -13.60
C TRP A 133 3.48 0.90 -14.01
N LEU A 134 3.73 -0.38 -13.77
CA LEU A 134 4.86 -1.07 -14.38
C LEU A 134 4.70 -1.11 -15.90
N PRO A 135 5.78 -1.31 -16.67
CA PRO A 135 5.67 -1.43 -18.12
C PRO A 135 4.67 -2.52 -18.51
N LYS A 136 3.91 -2.30 -19.57
CA LYS A 136 2.87 -3.24 -20.02
C LYS A 136 3.42 -4.63 -20.29
N THR A 137 4.63 -4.72 -20.82
CA THR A 137 5.30 -6.02 -21.08
C THR A 137 5.58 -6.77 -19.78
N VAL A 138 5.91 -6.03 -18.71
CA VAL A 138 6.14 -6.62 -17.38
C VAL A 138 4.82 -7.09 -16.78
N MET A 139 3.78 -6.27 -16.86
CA MET A 139 2.44 -6.62 -16.33
C MET A 139 1.81 -7.79 -17.08
N ALA A 140 2.15 -7.99 -18.35
CA ALA A 140 1.63 -9.09 -19.17
C ALA A 140 2.34 -10.43 -18.91
N SER A 141 3.35 -10.47 -18.04
CA SER A 141 4.09 -11.67 -17.71
C SER A 141 3.31 -12.59 -16.75
N ASP A 142 3.77 -13.84 -16.58
CA ASP A 142 3.12 -14.85 -15.75
C ASP A 142 3.47 -14.70 -14.26
N LYS A 143 3.45 -13.48 -13.73
CA LYS A 143 3.87 -13.20 -12.36
C LYS A 143 2.71 -13.11 -11.35
N TYR A 144 1.54 -13.62 -11.71
CA TYR A 144 0.33 -13.57 -10.86
C TYR A 144 0.04 -14.94 -10.24
N ASP A 145 1.05 -15.54 -9.64
CA ASP A 145 0.98 -16.86 -9.02
C ASP A 145 0.74 -16.83 -7.51
N PHE A 146 0.11 -15.79 -7.05
CA PHE A 146 -0.14 -15.58 -5.61
C PHE A 146 -1.63 -15.50 -5.28
#